data_f6c22c4c26edc965a6029ff42cb5b83a
#
_entry.id   f6c22c4c26edc965a6029ff42cb5b83a
#
_cell.length_a   1.000
_cell.length_b   1.000
_cell.length_c   1.000
_cell.angle_alpha   90.00
_cell.angle_beta   90.00
_cell.angle_gamma   90.00
#
_symmetry.space_group_name_H-M   'P 1'
#
loop_
_entity.id
_entity.type
_entity.pdbx_description
1 polymer ?
#
loop_
_entity_poly.entity_id
_entity_poly.type
_entity_poly.pdbx_seq_one_letter_code
_entity_poly.pdbx_strand_id
1 'polypeptide(L)'
;MNSSSLSAARTPFIRLLVPLLAGILYQEFLCPPIWGNLIPALCGLVLWSSFIKRDSIEEQYHKRSIFGVGLFLIVFSIGAILHGTQNRISQQPSGFYPIAIAHVNDKAVEKTNSYYCPVTITALSDTNGSIVKYKEKIALYFEKGIQARRLEYGDIIGFEFRPKAIPSNTNPYAFDFASFMKHNGISRSQYLTGKQWKYIGEKPKSNLRKATSDLQKHLSDQLQSCNLSKNSTPLLRALL
;
A
#
# COMPACT_ATOMS: atom_id res chain seq x y z
N MET A 1 28.03 -34.28 12.16
CA MET A 1 27.16 -33.39 11.37
C MET A 1 27.29 -31.99 11.95
N ASN A 2 28.14 -31.16 11.31
CA ASN A 2 28.37 -29.78 11.77
C ASN A 2 27.18 -28.93 11.35
N SER A 3 26.37 -28.51 12.32
CA SER A 3 25.40 -27.46 12.14
C SER A 3 26.17 -26.17 11.85
N SER A 4 26.23 -25.78 10.57
CA SER A 4 26.69 -24.48 10.16
C SER A 4 25.74 -23.43 10.74
N SER A 5 26.09 -22.92 11.92
CA SER A 5 25.50 -21.69 12.43
C SER A 5 25.74 -20.64 11.34
N LEU A 6 24.67 -20.26 10.66
CA LEU A 6 24.66 -19.11 9.76
C LEU A 6 25.07 -17.90 10.59
N SER A 7 26.38 -17.62 10.61
CA SER A 7 26.91 -16.51 11.37
C SER A 7 26.27 -15.24 10.82
N ALA A 8 25.43 -14.59 11.62
CA ALA A 8 24.81 -13.30 11.31
C ALA A 8 25.85 -12.22 10.90
N ALA A 9 27.13 -12.50 11.14
CA ALA A 9 28.27 -11.70 10.71
C ALA A 9 28.48 -11.70 9.18
N ARG A 10 28.03 -12.74 8.47
CA ARG A 10 28.23 -12.91 7.01
C ARG A 10 27.08 -12.35 6.16
N THR A 11 25.97 -11.94 6.78
CA THR A 11 24.77 -11.48 6.06
C THR A 11 24.36 -10.08 6.53
N PRO A 12 24.90 -9.02 5.90
CA PRO A 12 24.63 -7.62 6.28
C PRO A 12 23.14 -7.28 6.21
N PHE A 13 22.39 -7.88 5.29
CA PHE A 13 20.95 -7.65 5.14
C PHE A 13 20.12 -8.10 6.33
N ILE A 14 20.49 -9.20 7.02
CA ILE A 14 19.77 -9.66 8.22
C ILE A 14 19.87 -8.61 9.34
N ARG A 15 21.02 -7.94 9.47
CA ARG A 15 21.22 -6.89 10.48
C ARG A 15 20.31 -5.67 10.27
N LEU A 16 19.94 -5.38 9.03
CA LEU A 16 19.01 -4.30 8.68
C LEU A 16 17.55 -4.77 8.73
N LEU A 17 17.31 -6.03 8.40
CA LEU A 17 15.96 -6.61 8.40
C LEU A 17 15.37 -6.70 9.81
N VAL A 18 16.16 -7.14 10.78
CA VAL A 18 15.69 -7.29 12.18
C VAL A 18 15.16 -5.99 12.76
N PRO A 19 15.88 -4.86 12.76
CA PRO A 19 15.34 -3.60 13.26
C PRO A 19 14.15 -3.09 12.46
N LEU A 20 14.12 -3.30 11.13
CA LEU A 20 12.99 -2.92 10.29
C LEU A 20 11.71 -3.66 10.72
N LEU A 21 11.78 -4.98 10.85
CA LEU A 21 10.67 -5.80 11.30
C LEU A 21 10.24 -5.45 12.72
N ALA A 22 11.19 -5.23 13.64
CA ALA A 22 10.91 -4.80 14.99
C ALA A 22 10.16 -3.45 15.01
N GLY A 23 10.52 -2.50 14.15
CA GLY A 23 9.82 -1.22 14.01
C GLY A 23 8.39 -1.38 13.49
N ILE A 24 8.17 -2.24 12.50
CA ILE A 24 6.84 -2.56 11.98
C ILE A 24 5.96 -3.18 13.07
N LEU A 25 6.47 -4.19 13.77
CA LEU A 25 5.75 -4.85 14.86
C LEU A 25 5.45 -3.88 16.02
N TYR A 26 6.43 -3.05 16.39
CA TYR A 26 6.22 -2.01 17.41
C TYR A 26 5.05 -1.10 17.04
N GLN A 27 4.97 -0.65 15.79
CA GLN A 27 3.89 0.21 15.34
C GLN A 27 2.54 -0.53 15.26
N GLU A 28 2.53 -1.80 14.88
CA GLU A 28 1.29 -2.60 14.79
C GLU A 28 0.69 -2.87 16.17
N PHE A 29 1.51 -3.27 17.15
CA PHE A 29 1.01 -3.66 18.48
C PHE A 29 0.79 -2.48 19.44
N LEU A 30 1.68 -1.48 19.43
CA LEU A 30 1.62 -0.37 20.39
C LEU A 30 0.92 0.87 19.85
N CYS A 31 0.79 0.99 18.51
CA CYS A 31 0.20 2.16 17.84
C CYS A 31 0.66 3.52 18.43
N PRO A 32 1.97 3.74 18.65
CA PRO A 32 2.46 4.93 19.32
C PRO A 32 2.12 6.19 18.52
N PRO A 33 1.99 7.36 19.20
CA PRO A 33 1.87 8.62 18.51
C PRO A 33 3.14 8.90 17.68
N ILE A 34 3.06 9.85 16.76
CA ILE A 34 4.17 10.16 15.83
C ILE A 34 5.49 10.49 16.56
N TRP A 35 5.38 11.13 17.71
CA TRP A 35 6.53 11.46 18.57
C TRP A 35 7.26 10.22 19.08
N GLY A 36 6.53 9.15 19.39
CA GLY A 36 7.11 7.87 19.79
C GLY A 36 8.01 7.24 18.74
N ASN A 37 7.80 7.57 17.45
CA ASN A 37 8.62 7.10 16.35
C ASN A 37 9.78 8.07 16.02
N LEU A 38 9.61 9.37 16.30
CA LEU A 38 10.63 10.38 16.03
C LEU A 38 11.76 10.37 17.08
N ILE A 39 11.45 10.07 18.35
CA ILE A 39 12.46 10.02 19.40
C ILE A 39 13.59 9.02 19.09
N PRO A 40 13.32 7.73 18.80
CA PRO A 40 14.39 6.80 18.45
C PRO A 40 15.10 7.20 17.15
N ALA A 41 14.43 7.83 16.18
CA ALA A 41 15.07 8.37 14.99
C ALA A 41 16.10 9.45 15.31
N LEU A 42 15.74 10.42 16.15
CA LEU A 42 16.63 11.49 16.57
C LEU A 42 17.81 10.95 17.40
N CYS A 43 17.56 10.06 18.36
CA CYS A 43 18.60 9.39 19.12
C CYS A 43 19.57 8.64 18.18
N GLY A 44 19.05 7.92 17.21
CA GLY A 44 19.85 7.21 16.20
C GLY A 44 20.72 8.16 15.39
N LEU A 45 20.19 9.29 14.93
CA LEU A 45 20.94 10.32 14.21
C LEU A 45 22.04 10.96 15.04
N VAL A 46 21.77 11.26 16.32
CA VAL A 46 22.78 11.81 17.24
C VAL A 46 23.93 10.82 17.47
N LEU A 47 23.61 9.54 17.70
CA LEU A 47 24.63 8.50 17.88
C LEU A 47 25.42 8.27 16.57
N TRP A 48 24.75 8.32 15.44
CA TRP A 48 25.40 8.18 14.13
C TRP A 48 26.30 9.39 13.82
N SER A 49 25.86 10.62 14.12
CA SER A 49 26.64 11.83 13.88
C SER A 49 27.92 11.91 14.75
N SER A 50 27.89 11.33 15.94
CA SER A 50 29.08 11.25 16.81
C SER A 50 30.18 10.38 16.22
N PHE A 51 29.85 9.46 15.30
CA PHE A 51 30.84 8.64 14.58
C PHE A 51 31.53 9.39 13.43
N ILE A 52 30.89 10.44 12.89
CA ILE A 52 31.43 11.21 11.74
C ILE A 52 32.58 12.13 12.17
N LYS A 53 32.67 12.46 13.46
CA LYS A 53 33.81 13.24 13.97
C LYS A 53 35.11 12.44 13.77
N ARG A 54 36.07 13.09 13.15
CA ARG A 54 37.37 12.54 12.73
C ARG A 54 38.23 12.25 13.97
N ASP A 55 38.13 11.03 14.48
CA ASP A 55 38.90 10.57 15.63
C ASP A 55 40.01 9.59 15.17
N SER A 56 40.95 9.30 16.05
CA SER A 56 42.03 8.33 15.81
C SER A 56 41.48 6.93 15.52
N ILE A 57 42.26 6.10 14.83
CA ILE A 57 41.84 4.74 14.38
C ILE A 57 41.44 3.85 15.57
N GLU A 58 42.12 3.99 16.73
CA GLU A 58 41.78 3.22 17.94
C GLU A 58 40.43 3.60 18.54
N GLU A 59 40.08 4.88 18.55
CA GLU A 59 38.79 5.35 19.01
C GLU A 59 37.64 4.93 18.09
N GLN A 60 37.89 4.84 16.78
CA GLN A 60 36.91 4.36 15.82
C GLN A 60 36.49 2.91 16.09
N TYR A 61 37.41 2.06 16.55
CA TYR A 61 37.07 0.66 16.86
C TYR A 61 36.11 0.55 18.05
N HIS A 62 36.32 1.33 19.10
CA HIS A 62 35.43 1.38 20.27
C HIS A 62 34.05 1.98 19.93
N LYS A 63 34.02 2.96 19.04
CA LYS A 63 32.76 3.63 18.61
C LYS A 63 31.95 2.81 17.60
N ARG A 64 32.49 1.70 17.08
CA ARG A 64 31.78 0.85 16.11
C ARG A 64 30.46 0.27 16.64
N SER A 65 30.39 -0.04 17.93
CA SER A 65 29.16 -0.50 18.59
C SER A 65 28.11 0.60 18.66
N ILE A 66 28.53 1.85 18.94
CA ILE A 66 27.65 3.02 18.99
C ILE A 66 27.04 3.30 17.61
N PHE A 67 27.86 3.21 16.55
CA PHE A 67 27.40 3.30 15.17
C PHE A 67 26.33 2.24 14.86
N GLY A 68 26.56 0.98 15.26
CA GLY A 68 25.61 -0.12 15.07
C GLY A 68 24.26 0.14 15.75
N VAL A 69 24.27 0.64 16.98
CA VAL A 69 23.06 1.02 17.73
C VAL A 69 22.36 2.20 17.06
N GLY A 70 23.10 3.23 16.63
CA GLY A 70 22.53 4.36 15.91
C GLY A 70 21.82 3.94 14.62
N LEU A 71 22.48 3.10 13.82
CA LEU A 71 21.89 2.55 12.59
C LEU A 71 20.65 1.69 12.87
N PHE A 72 20.69 0.85 13.93
CA PHE A 72 19.54 0.06 14.36
C PHE A 72 18.33 0.95 14.68
N LEU A 73 18.50 2.02 15.45
CA LEU A 73 17.43 2.94 15.82
C LEU A 73 16.86 3.69 14.61
N ILE A 74 17.69 4.08 13.66
CA ILE A 74 17.24 4.74 12.43
C ILE A 74 16.38 3.77 11.60
N VAL A 75 16.87 2.55 11.35
CA VAL A 75 16.13 1.57 10.54
C VAL A 75 14.84 1.12 11.22
N PHE A 76 14.87 0.94 12.55
CA PHE A 76 13.68 0.70 13.37
C PHE A 76 12.63 1.80 13.20
N SER A 77 13.04 3.06 13.31
CA SER A 77 12.13 4.20 13.15
C SER A 77 11.57 4.30 11.74
N ILE A 78 12.37 4.01 10.72
CA ILE A 78 11.90 3.95 9.33
C ILE A 78 10.79 2.91 9.19
N GLY A 79 10.97 1.70 9.73
CA GLY A 79 9.95 0.65 9.71
C GLY A 79 8.65 1.08 10.40
N ALA A 80 8.75 1.67 11.59
CA ALA A 80 7.62 2.17 12.36
C ALA A 80 6.88 3.32 11.64
N ILE A 81 7.60 4.29 11.09
CA ILE A 81 7.01 5.44 10.38
C ILE A 81 6.33 4.97 9.08
N LEU A 82 6.98 4.13 8.29
CA LEU A 82 6.39 3.61 7.04
C LEU A 82 5.08 2.87 7.32
N HIS A 83 5.08 1.97 8.31
CA HIS A 83 3.88 1.25 8.70
C HIS A 83 2.80 2.19 9.25
N GLY A 84 3.16 3.11 10.14
CA GLY A 84 2.24 4.09 10.71
C GLY A 84 1.61 5.03 9.67
N THR A 85 2.35 5.43 8.64
CA THR A 85 1.82 6.27 7.56
C THR A 85 0.87 5.51 6.64
N GLN A 86 1.14 4.23 6.41
CA GLN A 86 0.28 3.36 5.60
C GLN A 86 -1.03 3.02 6.31
N ASN A 87 -0.99 2.82 7.63
CA ASN A 87 -2.16 2.53 8.46
C ASN A 87 -2.96 3.78 8.88
N ARG A 88 -2.44 4.99 8.66
CA ARG A 88 -3.24 6.20 8.83
C ARG A 88 -4.31 6.25 7.76
N ILE A 89 -5.37 5.54 8.02
CA ILE A 89 -6.64 5.70 7.33
C ILE A 89 -7.01 7.17 7.49
N SER A 90 -7.21 7.84 6.38
CA SER A 90 -7.63 9.22 6.35
C SER A 90 -8.83 9.38 7.28
N GLN A 91 -8.67 10.16 8.35
CA GLN A 91 -9.79 10.48 9.21
C GLN A 91 -10.87 11.09 8.33
N GLN A 92 -12.06 10.52 8.38
CA GLN A 92 -13.17 11.03 7.58
C GLN A 92 -13.37 12.51 7.93
N PRO A 93 -13.37 13.41 6.95
CA PRO A 93 -13.59 14.82 7.24
C PRO A 93 -14.95 14.98 7.93
N SER A 94 -15.00 15.84 8.94
CA SER A 94 -16.23 16.16 9.65
C SER A 94 -17.15 16.88 8.69
N GLY A 95 -18.22 16.23 8.23
CA GLY A 95 -19.18 16.79 7.29
C GLY A 95 -19.92 15.73 6.47
N PHE A 96 -21.01 16.15 5.84
CA PHE A 96 -21.76 15.32 4.92
C PHE A 96 -21.31 15.63 3.48
N TYR A 97 -20.68 14.68 2.85
CA TYR A 97 -20.17 14.79 1.49
C TYR A 97 -20.86 13.77 0.60
N PRO A 98 -21.88 14.16 -0.17
CA PRO A 98 -22.65 13.23 -0.98
C PRO A 98 -21.92 12.72 -2.21
N ILE A 99 -20.89 13.42 -2.70
CA ILE A 99 -20.20 13.07 -3.94
C ILE A 99 -18.70 12.94 -3.68
N ALA A 100 -18.10 11.90 -4.24
CA ALA A 100 -16.66 11.71 -4.26
C ALA A 100 -16.12 11.67 -5.69
N ILE A 101 -14.92 12.23 -5.87
CA ILE A 101 -14.14 12.12 -7.10
C ILE A 101 -12.95 11.22 -6.79
N ALA A 102 -12.76 10.18 -7.59
CA ALA A 102 -11.71 9.21 -7.39
C ALA A 102 -10.98 8.84 -8.69
N HIS A 103 -9.73 8.42 -8.52
CA HIS A 103 -8.95 7.81 -9.58
C HIS A 103 -8.97 6.29 -9.45
N VAL A 104 -9.16 5.63 -10.56
CA VAL A 104 -9.06 4.19 -10.69
C VAL A 104 -7.59 3.77 -10.57
N ASN A 105 -7.29 2.88 -9.62
CA ASN A 105 -5.92 2.43 -9.33
C ASN A 105 -5.53 1.19 -10.11
N ASP A 106 -6.50 0.44 -10.59
CA ASP A 106 -6.28 -0.79 -11.32
C ASP A 106 -7.47 -1.10 -12.22
N LYS A 107 -7.28 -1.94 -13.22
CA LYS A 107 -8.35 -2.39 -14.13
C LYS A 107 -9.47 -3.07 -13.35
N ALA A 108 -10.71 -2.86 -13.79
CA ALA A 108 -11.87 -3.53 -13.21
C ALA A 108 -11.76 -5.05 -13.37
N VAL A 109 -11.83 -5.79 -12.26
CA VAL A 109 -11.78 -7.25 -12.22
C VAL A 109 -13.19 -7.80 -12.10
N GLU A 110 -13.54 -8.70 -13.01
CA GLU A 110 -14.84 -9.35 -12.99
C GLU A 110 -14.96 -10.31 -11.79
N LYS A 111 -16.02 -10.16 -11.02
CA LYS A 111 -16.46 -11.07 -9.97
C LYS A 111 -17.80 -11.71 -10.37
N THR A 112 -18.28 -12.65 -9.57
CA THR A 112 -19.52 -13.39 -9.88
C THR A 112 -20.70 -12.47 -10.20
N ASN A 113 -20.91 -11.42 -9.37
CA ASN A 113 -22.09 -10.53 -9.48
C ASN A 113 -21.76 -9.06 -9.71
N SER A 114 -20.47 -8.68 -9.82
CA SER A 114 -20.02 -7.29 -9.88
C SER A 114 -18.66 -7.17 -10.56
N TYR A 115 -18.26 -5.94 -10.86
CA TYR A 115 -16.86 -5.60 -11.16
C TYR A 115 -16.22 -4.98 -9.95
N TYR A 116 -15.11 -5.55 -9.48
CA TYR A 116 -14.29 -5.01 -8.40
C TYR A 116 -13.25 -4.05 -8.98
N CYS A 117 -13.11 -2.89 -8.39
CA CYS A 117 -12.14 -1.87 -8.79
C CYS A 117 -11.64 -1.09 -7.57
N PRO A 118 -10.34 -1.17 -7.23
CA PRO A 118 -9.76 -0.33 -6.20
C PRO A 118 -9.57 1.09 -6.72
N VAL A 119 -10.04 2.08 -5.96
CA VAL A 119 -9.93 3.49 -6.33
C VAL A 119 -9.30 4.32 -5.21
N THR A 120 -8.69 5.43 -5.57
CA THR A 120 -8.23 6.45 -4.60
C THR A 120 -9.09 7.70 -4.75
N ILE A 121 -9.82 8.03 -3.71
CA ILE A 121 -10.55 9.29 -3.61
C ILE A 121 -9.53 10.43 -3.56
N THR A 122 -9.79 11.49 -4.30
CA THR A 122 -8.92 12.69 -4.35
C THR A 122 -9.63 13.93 -3.86
N ALA A 123 -10.96 13.94 -3.98
CA ALA A 123 -11.78 15.05 -3.53
C ALA A 123 -13.17 14.57 -3.12
N LEU A 124 -13.74 15.27 -2.16
CA LEU A 124 -15.14 15.15 -1.76
C LEU A 124 -15.85 16.47 -2.05
N SER A 125 -17.08 16.41 -2.51
CA SER A 125 -17.92 17.58 -2.74
C SER A 125 -19.08 17.59 -1.75
N ASP A 126 -19.30 18.76 -1.17
CA ASP A 126 -20.47 19.05 -0.34
C ASP A 126 -21.69 19.39 -1.25
N THR A 127 -22.88 19.42 -0.65
CA THR A 127 -24.14 19.84 -1.30
C THR A 127 -24.08 21.26 -1.87
N ASN A 128 -23.25 22.13 -1.29
CA ASN A 128 -23.04 23.51 -1.72
C ASN A 128 -22.00 23.65 -2.85
N GLY A 129 -21.45 22.54 -3.36
CA GLY A 129 -20.41 22.56 -4.40
C GLY A 129 -19.00 22.82 -3.89
N SER A 130 -18.78 22.95 -2.57
CA SER A 130 -17.44 23.08 -2.00
C SER A 130 -16.67 21.78 -2.15
N ILE A 131 -15.43 21.88 -2.65
CA ILE A 131 -14.56 20.73 -2.89
C ILE A 131 -13.49 20.69 -1.80
N VAL A 132 -13.46 19.58 -1.05
CA VAL A 132 -12.43 19.31 -0.04
C VAL A 132 -11.49 18.25 -0.55
N LYS A 133 -10.18 18.52 -0.49
CA LYS A 133 -9.15 17.51 -0.81
C LYS A 133 -9.19 16.41 0.24
N TYR A 134 -9.40 15.21 -0.21
CA TYR A 134 -9.45 14.04 0.65
C TYR A 134 -8.79 12.84 -0.03
N LYS A 135 -7.91 12.15 0.67
CA LYS A 135 -7.18 11.02 0.11
C LYS A 135 -7.48 9.76 0.90
N GLU A 136 -8.21 8.84 0.30
CA GLU A 136 -8.48 7.52 0.83
C GLU A 136 -8.55 6.50 -0.29
N LYS A 137 -8.09 5.29 -0.01
CA LYS A 137 -8.19 4.16 -0.92
C LYS A 137 -9.38 3.30 -0.50
N ILE A 138 -10.33 3.09 -1.40
CA ILE A 138 -11.53 2.29 -1.14
C ILE A 138 -11.73 1.23 -2.22
N ALA A 139 -12.50 0.19 -1.87
CA ALA A 139 -12.92 -0.85 -2.80
C ALA A 139 -14.30 -0.51 -3.36
N LEU A 140 -14.40 -0.29 -4.66
CA LEU A 140 -15.69 -0.13 -5.32
C LEU A 140 -16.10 -1.44 -6.01
N TYR A 141 -17.38 -1.76 -5.86
CA TYR A 141 -18.04 -2.85 -6.55
C TYR A 141 -19.11 -2.26 -7.44
N PHE A 142 -18.95 -2.38 -8.73
CA PHE A 142 -19.90 -1.87 -9.72
C PHE A 142 -20.87 -2.97 -10.15
N GLU A 143 -22.11 -2.60 -10.36
CA GLU A 143 -23.08 -3.44 -11.05
C GLU A 143 -22.56 -3.86 -12.42
N LYS A 144 -22.84 -5.07 -12.86
CA LYS A 144 -22.40 -5.57 -14.17
C LYS A 144 -22.96 -4.71 -15.29
N GLY A 145 -22.07 -4.08 -16.04
CA GLY A 145 -22.41 -3.20 -17.17
C GLY A 145 -21.19 -2.94 -18.06
N ILE A 146 -21.45 -2.53 -19.29
CA ILE A 146 -20.39 -2.30 -20.30
C ILE A 146 -19.43 -1.18 -19.84
N GLN A 147 -19.95 -0.14 -19.20
CA GLN A 147 -19.15 0.99 -18.73
C GLN A 147 -18.20 0.57 -17.60
N ALA A 148 -18.69 -0.19 -16.63
CA ALA A 148 -17.87 -0.68 -15.51
C ALA A 148 -16.74 -1.62 -15.99
N ARG A 149 -17.02 -2.45 -17.00
CA ARG A 149 -16.04 -3.36 -17.61
C ARG A 149 -14.87 -2.63 -18.27
N ARG A 150 -15.12 -1.43 -18.80
CA ARG A 150 -14.14 -0.62 -19.55
C ARG A 150 -13.25 0.24 -18.66
N LEU A 151 -13.48 0.28 -17.36
CA LEU A 151 -12.66 1.08 -16.43
C LEU A 151 -11.22 0.57 -16.44
N GLU A 152 -10.31 1.49 -16.70
CA GLU A 152 -8.87 1.25 -16.72
C GLU A 152 -8.14 2.10 -15.68
N TYR A 153 -6.88 1.76 -15.45
CA TYR A 153 -5.99 2.55 -14.59
C TYR A 153 -5.90 4.00 -15.07
N GLY A 154 -6.12 4.94 -14.15
CA GLY A 154 -6.00 6.38 -14.40
C GLY A 154 -7.33 7.04 -14.73
N ASP A 155 -8.40 6.29 -14.93
CA ASP A 155 -9.73 6.86 -15.12
C ASP A 155 -10.18 7.66 -13.91
N ILE A 156 -10.91 8.74 -14.17
CA ILE A 156 -11.51 9.59 -13.14
C ILE A 156 -13.00 9.35 -13.14
N ILE A 157 -13.51 9.00 -11.97
CA ILE A 157 -14.94 8.75 -11.76
C ILE A 157 -15.48 9.63 -10.64
N GLY A 158 -16.73 10.07 -10.81
CA GLY A 158 -17.53 10.70 -9.76
C GLY A 158 -18.63 9.74 -9.33
N PHE A 159 -18.86 9.62 -8.02
CA PHE A 159 -19.89 8.72 -7.50
C PHE A 159 -20.49 9.21 -6.20
N GLU A 160 -21.68 8.70 -5.87
CA GLU A 160 -22.30 8.95 -4.57
C GLU A 160 -21.47 8.33 -3.46
N PHE A 161 -21.07 9.14 -2.48
CA PHE A 161 -20.16 8.73 -1.42
C PHE A 161 -20.91 8.22 -0.19
N ARG A 162 -21.01 6.89 -0.05
CA ARG A 162 -21.63 6.20 1.09
C ARG A 162 -20.85 4.92 1.45
N PRO A 163 -19.55 4.99 1.70
CA PRO A 163 -18.76 3.79 1.94
C PRO A 163 -19.09 3.18 3.30
N LYS A 164 -19.05 1.85 3.36
CA LYS A 164 -19.19 1.06 4.58
C LYS A 164 -17.86 0.44 4.96
N ALA A 165 -17.58 0.31 6.25
CA ALA A 165 -16.45 -0.46 6.73
C ALA A 165 -16.55 -1.90 6.23
N ILE A 166 -15.43 -2.49 5.85
CA ILE A 166 -15.38 -3.91 5.49
C ILE A 166 -15.51 -4.70 6.79
N PRO A 167 -16.52 -5.58 6.93
CA PRO A 167 -16.73 -6.34 8.15
C PRO A 167 -15.57 -7.32 8.36
N SER A 168 -15.06 -7.36 9.59
CA SER A 168 -14.14 -8.40 10.00
C SER A 168 -14.86 -9.74 10.15
N ASN A 169 -14.13 -10.82 9.91
CA ASN A 169 -14.70 -12.15 10.07
C ASN A 169 -14.80 -12.49 11.57
N THR A 170 -15.96 -12.97 12.01
CA THR A 170 -16.19 -13.42 13.39
C THR A 170 -15.67 -14.83 13.66
N ASN A 171 -15.37 -15.61 12.61
CA ASN A 171 -14.80 -16.94 12.75
C ASN A 171 -13.27 -16.84 12.82
N PRO A 172 -12.64 -17.21 13.96
CA PRO A 172 -11.19 -17.09 14.14
C PRO A 172 -10.35 -18.00 13.23
N TYR A 173 -10.96 -19.04 12.65
CA TYR A 173 -10.28 -19.98 11.74
C TYR A 173 -10.50 -19.66 10.26
N ALA A 174 -11.30 -18.65 9.93
CA ALA A 174 -11.51 -18.23 8.55
C ALA A 174 -10.57 -17.10 8.16
N PHE A 175 -10.31 -17.00 6.87
CA PHE A 175 -9.49 -15.90 6.32
C PHE A 175 -10.10 -14.53 6.66
N ASP A 176 -9.35 -13.69 7.35
CA ASP A 176 -9.77 -12.33 7.67
C ASP A 176 -9.54 -11.38 6.47
N PHE A 177 -10.58 -11.27 5.65
CA PHE A 177 -10.58 -10.42 4.48
C PHE A 177 -10.44 -8.93 4.84
N ALA A 178 -10.99 -8.48 5.97
CA ALA A 178 -10.91 -7.08 6.38
C ALA A 178 -9.46 -6.69 6.72
N SER A 179 -8.75 -7.52 7.48
CA SER A 179 -7.33 -7.33 7.77
C SER A 179 -6.47 -7.38 6.51
N PHE A 180 -6.73 -8.31 5.60
CA PHE A 180 -6.04 -8.37 4.31
C PHE A 180 -6.23 -7.08 3.50
N MET A 181 -7.46 -6.57 3.40
CA MET A 181 -7.75 -5.34 2.68
C MET A 181 -7.14 -4.12 3.37
N LYS A 182 -7.14 -4.08 4.71
CA LYS A 182 -6.50 -3.03 5.50
C LYS A 182 -4.99 -2.96 5.24
N HIS A 183 -4.30 -4.09 5.14
CA HIS A 183 -2.87 -4.12 4.76
C HIS A 183 -2.61 -3.58 3.34
N ASN A 184 -3.60 -3.68 2.44
CA ASN A 184 -3.57 -3.02 1.13
C ASN A 184 -3.99 -1.54 1.17
N GLY A 185 -4.22 -0.99 2.36
CA GLY A 185 -4.65 0.39 2.58
C GLY A 185 -6.13 0.63 2.28
N ILE A 186 -6.95 -0.42 2.20
CA ILE A 186 -8.38 -0.35 1.91
C ILE A 186 -9.15 -0.81 3.16
N SER A 187 -9.88 0.11 3.79
CA SER A 187 -10.67 -0.20 4.99
C SER A 187 -12.18 -0.14 4.75
N ARG A 188 -12.59 0.50 3.67
CA ARG A 188 -13.99 0.69 3.33
C ARG A 188 -14.29 0.20 1.92
N SER A 189 -15.55 -0.20 1.72
CA SER A 189 -16.05 -0.63 0.43
C SER A 189 -17.44 -0.05 0.15
N GLN A 190 -17.78 0.06 -1.12
CA GLN A 190 -19.09 0.51 -1.53
C GLN A 190 -19.52 -0.22 -2.80
N TYR A 191 -20.79 -0.60 -2.86
CA TYR A 191 -21.44 -1.08 -4.07
C TYR A 191 -22.12 0.08 -4.79
N LEU A 192 -21.95 0.16 -6.10
CA LEU A 192 -22.51 1.23 -6.94
C LEU A 192 -23.33 0.62 -8.08
N THR A 193 -24.58 1.08 -8.18
CA THR A 193 -25.43 0.81 -9.35
C THR A 193 -25.07 1.73 -10.51
N GLY A 194 -25.49 1.39 -11.73
CA GLY A 194 -25.13 2.17 -12.93
C GLY A 194 -25.53 3.66 -12.89
N LYS A 195 -26.51 4.02 -12.06
CA LYS A 195 -26.98 5.42 -11.90
C LYS A 195 -26.18 6.23 -10.87
N GLN A 196 -25.44 5.58 -9.98
CA GLN A 196 -24.77 6.21 -8.83
C GLN A 196 -23.35 6.68 -9.13
N TRP A 197 -22.86 6.48 -10.33
CA TRP A 197 -21.54 6.90 -10.73
C TRP A 197 -21.51 7.37 -12.19
N LYS A 198 -20.53 8.21 -12.50
CA LYS A 198 -20.27 8.73 -13.85
C LYS A 198 -18.77 8.73 -14.12
N TYR A 199 -18.44 8.42 -15.35
CA TYR A 199 -17.08 8.64 -15.87
C TYR A 199 -16.89 10.14 -16.12
N ILE A 200 -15.79 10.71 -15.60
CA ILE A 200 -15.51 12.15 -15.74
C ILE A 200 -14.42 12.37 -16.79
N GLY A 201 -13.41 11.50 -16.82
CA GLY A 201 -12.28 11.66 -17.74
C GLY A 201 -11.10 10.76 -17.36
N GLU A 202 -9.96 10.99 -18.02
CA GLU A 202 -8.72 10.28 -17.77
C GLU A 202 -7.66 11.21 -17.20
N LYS A 203 -6.90 10.71 -16.22
CA LYS A 203 -5.66 11.37 -15.81
C LYS A 203 -4.55 10.99 -16.79
N PRO A 204 -3.66 11.92 -17.17
CA PRO A 204 -2.49 11.57 -17.96
C PRO A 204 -1.70 10.46 -17.25
N LYS A 205 -1.62 9.29 -17.87
CA LYS A 205 -0.91 8.12 -17.34
C LYS A 205 0.58 8.47 -17.22
N SER A 206 1.20 8.20 -16.06
CA SER A 206 2.65 8.39 -15.93
C SER A 206 3.37 7.49 -16.93
N ASN A 207 4.42 7.98 -17.57
CA ASN A 207 5.15 7.26 -18.65
C ASN A 207 5.62 5.86 -18.19
N LEU A 208 6.06 5.71 -16.95
CA LEU A 208 6.50 4.42 -16.38
C LEU A 208 5.35 3.40 -16.28
N ARG A 209 4.18 3.80 -15.75
CA ARG A 209 3.04 2.87 -15.63
C ARG A 209 2.37 2.59 -16.97
N LYS A 210 2.42 3.53 -17.89
CA LYS A 210 1.99 3.27 -19.27
C LYS A 210 2.89 2.22 -19.91
N ALA A 211 4.21 2.36 -19.79
CA ALA A 211 5.17 1.40 -20.32
C ALA A 211 5.01 -0.01 -19.71
N THR A 212 4.78 -0.12 -18.39
CA THR A 212 4.52 -1.43 -17.74
C THR A 212 3.19 -2.05 -18.19
N SER A 213 2.14 -1.27 -18.31
CA SER A 213 0.84 -1.75 -18.80
C SER A 213 0.90 -2.19 -20.27
N ASP A 214 1.61 -1.43 -21.11
CA ASP A 214 1.78 -1.76 -22.52
C ASP A 214 2.66 -3.02 -22.69
N LEU A 215 3.71 -3.16 -21.87
CA LEU A 215 4.53 -4.37 -21.83
C LEU A 215 3.71 -5.59 -21.39
N GLN A 216 2.90 -5.45 -20.35
CA GLN A 216 2.04 -6.52 -19.86
C GLN A 216 0.99 -6.94 -20.89
N LYS A 217 0.40 -5.98 -21.60
CA LYS A 217 -0.50 -6.27 -22.75
C LYS A 217 0.25 -7.01 -23.85
N HIS A 218 1.40 -6.53 -24.25
CA HIS A 218 2.20 -7.14 -25.31
C HIS A 218 2.61 -8.59 -24.98
N LEU A 219 3.06 -8.82 -23.75
CA LEU A 219 3.40 -10.16 -23.26
C LEU A 219 2.16 -11.07 -23.21
N SER A 220 1.03 -10.55 -22.76
CA SER A 220 -0.24 -11.31 -22.73
C SER A 220 -0.72 -11.70 -24.13
N ASP A 221 -0.58 -10.80 -25.11
CA ASP A 221 -0.97 -11.05 -26.50
C ASP A 221 -0.04 -12.07 -27.17
N GLN A 222 1.27 -11.97 -26.89
CA GLN A 222 2.23 -12.99 -27.36
C GLN A 222 1.98 -14.36 -26.73
N LEU A 223 1.64 -14.43 -25.45
CA LEU A 223 1.27 -15.69 -24.79
C LEU A 223 0.00 -16.31 -25.38
N GLN A 224 -0.93 -15.50 -25.85
CA GLN A 224 -2.13 -16.02 -26.56
C GLN A 224 -1.81 -16.54 -27.96
N SER A 225 -0.83 -15.95 -28.64
CA SER A 225 -0.39 -16.40 -29.97
C SER A 225 0.46 -17.68 -29.91
N CYS A 226 1.16 -17.93 -28.79
CA CYS A 226 1.82 -19.19 -28.51
C CYS A 226 0.75 -20.23 -28.15
N ASN A 227 0.46 -21.17 -29.02
CA ASN A 227 -0.56 -22.23 -28.91
C ASN A 227 -0.37 -23.13 -27.66
N LEU A 228 -0.38 -22.50 -26.47
CA LEU A 228 -0.13 -23.11 -25.17
C LEU A 228 -1.35 -23.94 -24.73
N SER A 229 -1.11 -25.03 -24.06
CA SER A 229 -2.14 -25.90 -23.48
C SER A 229 -3.13 -25.08 -22.62
N LYS A 230 -4.43 -25.42 -22.71
CA LYS A 230 -5.50 -24.78 -21.94
C LYS A 230 -5.23 -24.68 -20.41
N ASN A 231 -4.37 -25.54 -19.88
CA ASN A 231 -4.04 -25.59 -18.45
C ASN A 231 -2.84 -24.69 -18.06
N SER A 232 -1.94 -24.36 -18.99
CA SER A 232 -0.75 -23.53 -18.73
C SER A 232 -1.01 -22.03 -18.90
N THR A 233 -1.97 -21.64 -19.71
CA THR A 233 -2.32 -20.24 -19.97
C THR A 233 -2.75 -19.47 -18.69
N PRO A 234 -3.60 -20.02 -17.78
CA PRO A 234 -3.98 -19.34 -16.56
C PRO A 234 -2.81 -19.15 -15.59
N LEU A 235 -1.90 -20.15 -15.51
CA LEU A 235 -0.71 -20.08 -14.64
C LEU A 235 0.27 -18.99 -15.10
N LEU A 236 0.52 -18.88 -16.38
CA LEU A 236 1.39 -17.85 -16.96
C LEU A 236 0.79 -16.44 -16.83
N ARG A 237 -0.55 -16.30 -16.94
CA ARG A 237 -1.23 -15.02 -16.68
C ARG A 237 -1.18 -14.59 -15.22
N ALA A 238 -1.07 -15.52 -14.27
CA ALA A 238 -0.94 -15.20 -12.85
C ALA A 238 0.47 -14.75 -12.47
N LEU A 239 1.47 -15.01 -13.33
CA LEU A 239 2.87 -14.61 -13.15
C LEU A 239 3.21 -13.25 -13.81
N LEU A 240 2.35 -12.74 -14.66
CA LEU A 240 2.45 -11.45 -15.36
C LEU A 240 1.66 -10.35 -14.63
#